data_339d5350ca99f02666734e9b4c19a2b9
#
_entry.id   339d5350ca99f02666734e9b4c19a2b9
#
_cell.length_a   1.000
_cell.length_b   1.000
_cell.length_c   1.000
_cell.angle_alpha   90.00
_cell.angle_beta   90.00
_cell.angle_gamma   90.00
#
_symmetry.space_group_name_H-M   'P 1'
#
loop_
_entity.id
_entity.type
_entity.pdbx_description
1 polymer ?
#
loop_
_entity_poly.entity_id
_entity_poly.type
_entity_poly.pdbx_seq_one_letter_code
_entity_poly.pdbx_strand_id
1 'polypeptide(L)'
;MSRAFRLFWTGWLFNMKNLTMSGFFVLNASIMPIFFATIAHYMFASGSRPGSGLLYASLGAGMMGIWSSVLFGSGGLIQWQRWQGTLEYVISVPPRLIEVVLPMTVATASIGLYSIASTLLWGRLIFGLPLDFIHPAWFVVALVASIVSLGLLGLVLSSTFVLLRNANSMSNLLEYPVWLVTGLLISLSLLPGWTRPISWILAPTWGIRGLRQAAVGGDPVLPIVMCVALGLIYLTIGHYTLGYFEVRARKSGTLALR
;
A
#
# COMPACT_ATOMS: atom_id res chain seq x y z
N MET A 1 27.81 1.99 -7.15
CA MET A 1 26.49 1.48 -6.71
C MET A 1 26.62 0.01 -6.38
N SER A 2 26.17 -0.44 -5.20
CA SER A 2 26.19 -1.84 -4.82
C SER A 2 25.30 -2.69 -5.76
N ARG A 3 25.62 -3.99 -5.91
CA ARG A 3 24.84 -4.93 -6.73
C ARG A 3 23.36 -4.97 -6.28
N ALA A 4 23.11 -4.95 -4.97
CA ALA A 4 21.78 -4.97 -4.40
C ALA A 4 20.96 -3.72 -4.78
N PHE A 5 21.56 -2.53 -4.72
CA PHE A 5 20.87 -1.29 -5.10
C PHE A 5 20.51 -1.27 -6.59
N ARG A 6 21.39 -1.76 -7.45
CA ARG A 6 21.12 -1.85 -8.90
C ARG A 6 19.99 -2.84 -9.20
N LEU A 7 19.98 -4.00 -8.55
CA LEU A 7 18.90 -4.98 -8.69
C LEU A 7 17.56 -4.40 -8.22
N PHE A 8 17.55 -3.73 -7.06
CA PHE A 8 16.36 -3.08 -6.54
C PHE A 8 15.83 -2.02 -7.51
N TRP A 9 16.69 -1.11 -7.96
CA TRP A 9 16.28 -0.01 -8.84
C TRP A 9 15.77 -0.49 -10.19
N THR A 10 16.48 -1.43 -10.81
CA THR A 10 16.06 -2.02 -12.09
C THR A 10 14.76 -2.80 -11.95
N GLY A 11 14.62 -3.61 -10.90
CA GLY A 11 13.41 -4.36 -10.62
C GLY A 11 12.20 -3.44 -10.34
N TRP A 12 12.40 -2.38 -9.56
CA TRP A 12 11.37 -1.39 -9.28
C TRP A 12 10.92 -0.66 -10.55
N LEU A 13 11.86 -0.16 -11.37
CA LEU A 13 11.55 0.52 -12.64
C LEU A 13 10.84 -0.40 -13.63
N PHE A 14 11.29 -1.66 -13.75
CA PHE A 14 10.65 -2.63 -14.63
C PHE A 14 9.19 -2.89 -14.22
N ASN A 15 8.94 -3.09 -12.93
CA ASN A 15 7.59 -3.31 -12.43
C ASN A 15 6.72 -2.06 -12.56
N MET A 16 7.25 -0.87 -12.28
CA MET A 16 6.54 0.39 -12.50
C MET A 16 6.09 0.52 -13.96
N LYS A 17 6.99 0.27 -14.92
CA LYS A 17 6.64 0.29 -16.35
C LYS A 17 5.57 -0.76 -16.69
N ASN A 18 5.75 -1.99 -16.23
CA ASN A 18 4.82 -3.08 -16.52
C ASN A 18 3.40 -2.77 -16.00
N LEU A 19 3.31 -2.26 -14.78
CA LEU A 19 2.03 -1.91 -14.16
C LEU A 19 1.38 -0.68 -14.82
N THR A 20 2.15 0.36 -15.16
CA THR A 20 1.64 1.56 -15.83
C THR A 20 1.21 1.31 -17.28
N MET A 21 1.81 0.33 -17.95
CA MET A 21 1.39 -0.07 -19.29
C MET A 21 0.13 -0.96 -19.29
N SER A 22 -0.26 -1.50 -18.14
CA SER A 22 -1.52 -2.24 -17.99
C SER A 22 -2.70 -1.26 -18.00
N GLY A 23 -3.46 -1.19 -19.11
CA GLY A 23 -4.63 -0.32 -19.24
C GLY A 23 -5.65 -0.52 -18.12
N PHE A 24 -5.85 -1.75 -17.65
CA PHE A 24 -6.72 -2.07 -16.53
C PHE A 24 -6.26 -1.41 -15.23
N PHE A 25 -4.95 -1.42 -14.98
CA PHE A 25 -4.39 -0.82 -13.76
C PHE A 25 -4.48 0.70 -13.77
N VAL A 26 -4.16 1.33 -14.90
CA VAL A 26 -4.29 2.79 -15.09
C VAL A 26 -5.74 3.23 -14.94
N LEU A 27 -6.68 2.50 -15.54
CA LEU A 27 -8.10 2.78 -15.45
C LEU A 27 -8.60 2.69 -14.01
N ASN A 28 -8.21 1.63 -13.29
CA ASN A 28 -8.58 1.46 -11.88
C ASN A 28 -7.94 2.54 -10.99
N ALA A 29 -6.67 2.86 -11.19
CA ALA A 29 -5.97 3.91 -10.45
C ALA A 29 -6.53 5.33 -10.72
N SER A 30 -7.20 5.55 -11.86
CA SER A 30 -7.79 6.85 -12.23
C SER A 30 -9.27 6.94 -11.85
N ILE A 31 -10.06 5.89 -12.08
CA ILE A 31 -11.51 5.92 -11.88
C ILE A 31 -11.91 5.69 -10.42
N MET A 32 -11.30 4.72 -9.73
CA MET A 32 -11.64 4.44 -8.33
C MET A 32 -11.47 5.64 -7.40
N PRO A 33 -10.43 6.49 -7.54
CA PRO A 33 -10.32 7.71 -6.74
C PRO A 33 -11.49 8.68 -6.91
N ILE A 34 -12.13 8.73 -8.07
CA ILE A 34 -13.32 9.59 -8.30
C ILE A 34 -14.46 9.11 -7.39
N PHE A 35 -14.74 7.81 -7.36
CA PHE A 35 -15.74 7.25 -6.47
C PHE A 35 -15.43 7.53 -5.01
N PHE A 36 -14.18 7.32 -4.60
CA PHE A 36 -13.76 7.59 -3.22
C PHE A 36 -13.84 9.08 -2.87
N ALA A 37 -13.43 9.98 -3.77
CA ALA A 37 -13.54 11.42 -3.57
C ALA A 37 -15.01 11.84 -3.47
N THR A 38 -15.89 11.26 -4.29
CA THR A 38 -17.33 11.53 -4.27
C THR A 38 -17.97 11.06 -2.96
N ILE A 39 -17.67 9.82 -2.52
CA ILE A 39 -18.15 9.29 -1.24
C ILE A 39 -17.66 10.18 -0.10
N ALA A 40 -16.36 10.52 -0.10
CA ALA A 40 -15.77 11.40 0.91
C ALA A 40 -16.48 12.78 0.96
N HIS A 41 -16.75 13.36 -0.20
CA HIS A 41 -17.46 14.64 -0.30
C HIS A 41 -18.85 14.57 0.35
N TYR A 42 -19.67 13.60 -0.07
CA TYR A 42 -21.05 13.49 0.44
C TYR A 42 -21.11 13.10 1.93
N MET A 43 -20.17 12.30 2.42
CA MET A 43 -20.10 11.99 3.85
C MET A 43 -19.76 13.21 4.72
N PHE A 44 -18.97 14.16 4.21
CA PHE A 44 -18.51 15.31 4.98
C PHE A 44 -19.18 16.63 4.60
N ALA A 45 -19.88 16.72 3.46
CA ALA A 45 -20.61 17.91 3.05
C ALA A 45 -21.73 18.28 4.04
N SER A 46 -22.29 17.29 4.74
CA SER A 46 -23.32 17.46 5.78
C SER A 46 -22.74 17.81 7.16
N GLY A 47 -21.41 17.89 7.30
CA GLY A 47 -20.73 18.15 8.58
C GLY A 47 -20.50 19.64 8.86
N SER A 48 -20.28 19.96 10.14
CA SER A 48 -20.12 21.34 10.63
C SER A 48 -18.80 22.03 10.22
N ARG A 49 -17.91 21.39 9.47
CA ARG A 49 -16.60 21.92 9.04
C ARG A 49 -16.31 21.57 7.58
N PRO A 50 -16.78 22.34 6.60
CA PRO A 50 -16.76 21.93 5.18
C PRO A 50 -15.34 21.78 4.58
N GLY A 51 -14.38 22.65 4.88
CA GLY A 51 -13.08 22.69 4.20
C GLY A 51 -12.06 21.65 4.72
N SER A 52 -11.77 21.67 6.02
CA SER A 52 -10.79 20.76 6.63
C SER A 52 -11.29 19.31 6.68
N GLY A 53 -12.60 19.09 6.79
CA GLY A 53 -13.23 17.79 6.74
C GLY A 53 -13.10 17.13 5.37
N LEU A 54 -13.25 17.90 4.29
CA LEU A 54 -13.15 17.39 2.93
C LEU A 54 -11.70 16.96 2.60
N LEU A 55 -10.69 17.76 2.97
CA LEU A 55 -9.29 17.41 2.80
C LEU A 55 -8.94 16.14 3.61
N TYR A 56 -9.39 16.07 4.87
CA TYR A 56 -9.22 14.91 5.74
C TYR A 56 -9.78 13.62 5.11
N ALA A 57 -10.97 13.69 4.54
CA ALA A 57 -11.63 12.57 3.88
C ALA A 57 -10.94 12.17 2.56
N SER A 58 -10.56 13.17 1.75
CA SER A 58 -9.89 12.94 0.46
C SER A 58 -8.52 12.25 0.65
N LEU A 59 -7.77 12.61 1.69
CA LEU A 59 -6.52 11.93 2.05
C LEU A 59 -6.77 10.47 2.46
N GLY A 60 -7.85 10.21 3.22
CA GLY A 60 -8.27 8.85 3.55
C GLY A 60 -8.59 8.03 2.30
N ALA A 61 -9.38 8.61 1.40
CA ALA A 61 -9.75 7.99 0.12
C ALA A 61 -8.53 7.68 -0.76
N GLY A 62 -7.59 8.61 -0.89
CA GLY A 62 -6.34 8.38 -1.62
C GLY A 62 -5.49 7.25 -1.00
N MET A 63 -5.45 7.18 0.33
CA MET A 63 -4.72 6.15 1.05
C MET A 63 -5.40 4.76 0.92
N MET A 64 -6.75 4.70 0.82
CA MET A 64 -7.46 3.46 0.49
C MET A 64 -6.98 2.90 -0.84
N GLY A 65 -6.80 3.74 -1.86
CA GLY A 65 -6.27 3.33 -3.15
C GLY A 65 -4.83 2.81 -3.08
N ILE A 66 -3.95 3.42 -2.25
CA ILE A 66 -2.60 2.89 -2.01
C ILE A 66 -2.69 1.50 -1.37
N TRP A 67 -3.54 1.33 -0.35
CA TRP A 67 -3.75 0.04 0.30
C TRP A 67 -4.25 -1.02 -0.67
N SER A 68 -5.29 -0.71 -1.47
CA SER A 68 -5.83 -1.64 -2.48
C SER A 68 -4.76 -2.04 -3.50
N SER A 69 -3.94 -1.08 -3.98
CA SER A 69 -2.83 -1.37 -4.89
C SER A 69 -1.82 -2.36 -4.28
N VAL A 70 -1.46 -2.18 -3.01
CA VAL A 70 -0.55 -3.09 -2.29
C VAL A 70 -1.19 -4.45 -2.09
N LEU A 71 -2.44 -4.50 -1.66
CA LEU A 71 -3.14 -5.72 -1.31
C LEU A 71 -3.32 -6.64 -2.54
N PHE A 72 -3.81 -6.11 -3.64
CA PHE A 72 -4.01 -6.87 -4.88
C PHE A 72 -2.71 -7.04 -5.67
N GLY A 73 -1.88 -6.01 -5.74
CA GLY A 73 -0.64 -6.04 -6.49
C GLY A 73 0.45 -6.88 -5.84
N SER A 74 0.64 -6.78 -4.51
CA SER A 74 1.67 -7.54 -3.80
C SER A 74 1.17 -8.89 -3.33
N GLY A 75 -0.06 -8.97 -2.79
CA GLY A 75 -0.65 -10.22 -2.28
C GLY A 75 -0.81 -11.28 -3.37
N GLY A 76 -1.24 -10.89 -4.56
CA GLY A 76 -1.41 -11.78 -5.71
C GLY A 76 -0.13 -12.07 -6.52
N LEU A 77 0.98 -11.39 -6.22
CA LEU A 77 2.17 -11.35 -7.06
C LEU A 77 2.75 -12.73 -7.38
N ILE A 78 2.95 -13.55 -6.37
CA ILE A 78 3.53 -14.89 -6.55
C ILE A 78 2.54 -15.84 -7.21
N GLN A 79 1.25 -15.69 -6.91
CA GLN A 79 0.21 -16.47 -7.57
C GLN A 79 0.07 -16.12 -9.05
N TRP A 80 0.23 -14.84 -9.40
CA TRP A 80 0.26 -14.38 -10.79
C TRP A 80 1.45 -14.98 -11.55
N GLN A 81 2.64 -14.99 -10.94
CA GLN A 81 3.82 -15.65 -11.51
C GLN A 81 3.61 -17.16 -11.71
N ARG A 82 2.87 -17.81 -10.79
CA ARG A 82 2.50 -19.21 -10.92
C ARG A 82 1.58 -19.44 -12.12
N TRP A 83 0.56 -18.62 -12.30
CA TRP A 83 -0.37 -18.72 -13.44
C TRP A 83 0.31 -18.47 -14.78
N GLN A 84 1.30 -17.59 -14.82
CA GLN A 84 2.09 -17.31 -16.02
C GLN A 84 3.16 -18.41 -16.29
N GLY A 85 3.36 -19.36 -15.39
CA GLY A 85 4.43 -20.36 -15.50
C GLY A 85 5.84 -19.79 -15.32
N THR A 86 5.96 -18.55 -14.81
CA THR A 86 7.24 -17.85 -14.65
C THR A 86 7.86 -18.03 -13.26
N LEU A 87 7.12 -18.59 -12.30
CA LEU A 87 7.58 -18.76 -10.92
C LEU A 87 8.85 -19.61 -10.83
N GLU A 88 8.96 -20.67 -11.64
CA GLU A 88 10.14 -21.53 -11.66
C GLU A 88 11.40 -20.79 -12.12
N TYR A 89 11.25 -19.91 -13.12
CA TYR A 89 12.35 -19.05 -13.56
C TYR A 89 12.76 -18.08 -12.45
N VAL A 90 11.81 -17.47 -11.75
CA VAL A 90 12.09 -16.53 -10.65
C VAL A 90 12.84 -17.23 -9.50
N ILE A 91 12.55 -18.49 -9.20
CA ILE A 91 13.19 -19.23 -8.11
C ILE A 91 14.54 -19.82 -8.55
N SER A 92 14.72 -20.11 -9.83
CA SER A 92 15.97 -20.67 -10.37
C SER A 92 17.08 -19.63 -10.58
N VAL A 93 16.74 -18.34 -10.59
CA VAL A 93 17.72 -17.26 -10.77
C VAL A 93 18.65 -17.14 -9.53
N PRO A 94 19.94 -16.76 -9.70
CA PRO A 94 20.91 -16.63 -8.62
C PRO A 94 20.57 -15.65 -7.49
N PRO A 95 19.83 -14.51 -7.71
CA PRO A 95 19.39 -13.62 -6.63
C PRO A 95 18.45 -14.32 -5.65
N ARG A 96 18.50 -13.94 -4.38
CA ARG A 96 17.55 -14.41 -3.37
C ARG A 96 16.13 -13.93 -3.73
N LEU A 97 15.12 -14.73 -3.42
CA LEU A 97 13.73 -14.42 -3.73
C LEU A 97 13.31 -13.02 -3.20
N ILE A 98 13.80 -12.62 -2.04
CA ILE A 98 13.54 -11.28 -1.49
C ILE A 98 14.09 -10.16 -2.37
N GLU A 99 15.24 -10.34 -3.02
CA GLU A 99 15.84 -9.31 -3.89
C GLU A 99 15.01 -9.07 -5.16
N VAL A 100 14.15 -10.01 -5.52
CA VAL A 100 13.22 -9.93 -6.65
C VAL A 100 11.85 -9.40 -6.19
N VAL A 101 11.31 -9.92 -5.09
CA VAL A 101 9.95 -9.60 -4.62
C VAL A 101 9.90 -8.20 -3.99
N LEU A 102 10.93 -7.77 -3.25
CA LEU A 102 10.96 -6.48 -2.59
C LEU A 102 10.77 -5.29 -3.56
N PRO A 103 11.52 -5.16 -4.67
CA PRO A 103 11.28 -4.06 -5.61
C PRO A 103 9.89 -4.12 -6.25
N MET A 104 9.33 -5.31 -6.44
CA MET A 104 7.98 -5.48 -7.00
C MET A 104 6.91 -4.96 -6.02
N THR A 105 6.99 -5.29 -4.74
CA THR A 105 6.02 -4.84 -3.72
C THR A 105 6.12 -3.33 -3.46
N VAL A 106 7.33 -2.77 -3.49
CA VAL A 106 7.51 -1.31 -3.39
C VAL A 106 6.98 -0.62 -4.65
N ALA A 107 7.12 -1.21 -5.84
CA ALA A 107 6.55 -0.67 -7.06
C ALA A 107 5.01 -0.62 -7.01
N THR A 108 4.35 -1.67 -6.50
CA THR A 108 2.89 -1.67 -6.34
C THR A 108 2.41 -0.59 -5.37
N ALA A 109 3.13 -0.37 -4.27
CA ALA A 109 2.84 0.72 -3.35
C ALA A 109 3.07 2.10 -4.00
N SER A 110 4.14 2.23 -4.81
CA SER A 110 4.45 3.48 -5.54
C SER A 110 3.38 3.85 -6.56
N ILE A 111 2.76 2.85 -7.21
CA ILE A 111 1.62 3.10 -8.10
C ILE A 111 0.43 3.69 -7.35
N GLY A 112 0.27 3.39 -6.08
CA GLY A 112 -0.72 4.05 -5.25
C GLY A 112 -0.60 5.58 -5.19
N LEU A 113 0.56 6.17 -5.57
CA LEU A 113 0.69 7.62 -5.76
C LEU A 113 -0.32 8.18 -6.76
N TYR A 114 -0.62 7.44 -7.83
CA TYR A 114 -1.66 7.85 -8.78
C TYR A 114 -3.03 7.97 -8.10
N SER A 115 -3.33 7.09 -7.15
CA SER A 115 -4.59 7.15 -6.42
C SER A 115 -4.70 8.42 -5.58
N ILE A 116 -3.68 8.75 -4.79
CA ILE A 116 -3.73 9.95 -3.96
C ILE A 116 -3.71 11.22 -4.80
N ALA A 117 -2.86 11.26 -5.85
CA ALA A 117 -2.81 12.38 -6.77
C ALA A 117 -4.14 12.59 -7.52
N SER A 118 -4.72 11.52 -8.03
CA SER A 118 -6.02 11.56 -8.71
C SER A 118 -7.15 11.97 -7.76
N THR A 119 -7.16 11.44 -6.53
CA THR A 119 -8.19 11.82 -5.53
C THR A 119 -8.12 13.31 -5.19
N LEU A 120 -6.92 13.84 -4.99
CA LEU A 120 -6.74 15.27 -4.71
C LEU A 120 -7.07 16.13 -5.94
N LEU A 121 -6.67 15.68 -7.14
CA LEU A 121 -6.97 16.37 -8.40
C LEU A 121 -8.50 16.45 -8.63
N TRP A 122 -9.20 15.33 -8.58
CA TRP A 122 -10.65 15.28 -8.73
C TRP A 122 -11.38 16.01 -7.62
N GLY A 123 -10.89 15.88 -6.37
CA GLY A 123 -11.39 16.68 -5.24
C GLY A 123 -11.30 18.17 -5.51
N ARG A 124 -10.20 18.65 -6.09
CA ARG A 124 -10.01 20.06 -6.48
C ARG A 124 -10.92 20.47 -7.63
N LEU A 125 -10.97 19.67 -8.70
CA LEU A 125 -11.69 20.04 -9.94
C LEU A 125 -13.21 19.95 -9.80
N ILE A 126 -13.72 18.92 -9.11
CA ILE A 126 -15.16 18.65 -9.02
C ILE A 126 -15.76 19.31 -7.78
N PHE A 127 -15.08 19.24 -6.64
CA PHE A 127 -15.62 19.61 -5.34
C PHE A 127 -14.99 20.89 -4.75
N GLY A 128 -14.06 21.55 -5.48
CA GLY A 128 -13.42 22.78 -5.01
C GLY A 128 -12.57 22.59 -3.75
N LEU A 129 -12.00 21.39 -3.53
CA LEU A 129 -11.17 21.07 -2.37
C LEU A 129 -10.03 22.09 -2.22
N PRO A 130 -9.90 22.77 -1.07
CA PRO A 130 -8.73 23.60 -0.79
C PRO A 130 -7.50 22.70 -0.59
N LEU A 131 -6.43 22.92 -1.40
CA LEU A 131 -5.17 22.20 -1.29
C LEU A 131 -4.15 23.01 -0.49
N ASP A 132 -4.57 23.59 0.62
CA ASP A 132 -3.73 24.40 1.50
C ASP A 132 -3.07 23.48 2.54
N PHE A 133 -1.90 22.95 2.19
CA PHE A 133 -1.11 22.13 3.10
C PHE A 133 -0.32 23.01 4.06
N ILE A 134 -0.51 22.82 5.37
CA ILE A 134 0.19 23.59 6.40
C ILE A 134 1.71 23.27 6.38
N HIS A 135 2.06 21.99 6.22
CA HIS A 135 3.44 21.53 6.20
C HIS A 135 3.72 20.68 4.95
N PRO A 136 3.90 21.29 3.75
CA PRO A 136 4.05 20.53 2.50
C PRO A 136 5.28 19.63 2.47
N ALA A 137 6.41 20.06 3.06
CA ALA A 137 7.60 19.23 3.14
C ALA A 137 7.36 17.95 3.98
N TRP A 138 6.73 18.08 5.14
CA TRP A 138 6.36 16.95 5.98
C TRP A 138 5.32 16.04 5.32
N PHE A 139 4.44 16.61 4.50
CA PHE A 139 3.48 15.81 3.71
C PHE A 139 4.21 14.87 2.73
N VAL A 140 5.21 15.38 2.01
CA VAL A 140 6.01 14.55 1.10
C VAL A 140 6.78 13.46 1.87
N VAL A 141 7.39 13.81 3.01
CA VAL A 141 8.10 12.82 3.85
C VAL A 141 7.15 11.74 4.37
N ALA A 142 5.97 12.13 4.88
CA ALA A 142 4.95 11.19 5.35
C ALA A 142 4.44 10.29 4.21
N LEU A 143 4.29 10.84 3.00
CA LEU A 143 3.86 10.09 1.83
C LEU A 143 4.89 9.03 1.43
N VAL A 144 6.16 9.41 1.35
CA VAL A 144 7.26 8.46 1.05
C VAL A 144 7.38 7.39 2.12
N ALA A 145 7.35 7.78 3.41
CA ALA A 145 7.39 6.82 4.52
C ALA A 145 6.21 5.83 4.47
N SER A 146 5.01 6.32 4.14
CA SER A 146 3.81 5.49 3.98
C SER A 146 3.96 4.49 2.83
N ILE A 147 4.43 4.94 1.66
CA ILE A 147 4.62 4.08 0.49
C ILE A 147 5.64 2.99 0.77
N VAL A 148 6.77 3.36 1.36
CA VAL A 148 7.82 2.39 1.70
C VAL A 148 7.29 1.38 2.72
N SER A 149 6.67 1.84 3.79
CA SER A 149 6.12 0.96 4.84
C SER A 149 5.02 0.04 4.31
N LEU A 150 4.13 0.54 3.44
CA LEU A 150 3.09 -0.25 2.79
C LEU A 150 3.67 -1.25 1.78
N GLY A 151 4.71 -0.87 1.03
CA GLY A 151 5.42 -1.79 0.15
C GLY A 151 6.07 -2.95 0.93
N LEU A 152 6.63 -2.65 2.12
CA LEU A 152 7.19 -3.67 3.02
C LEU A 152 6.10 -4.54 3.68
N LEU A 153 4.93 -3.97 3.99
CA LEU A 153 3.76 -4.76 4.38
C LEU A 153 3.30 -5.67 3.23
N GLY A 154 3.34 -5.18 2.00
CA GLY A 154 3.10 -5.97 0.78
C GLY A 154 4.06 -7.16 0.65
N LEU A 155 5.31 -7.03 1.10
CA LEU A 155 6.27 -8.14 1.15
C LEU A 155 5.79 -9.25 2.11
N VAL A 156 5.27 -8.88 3.28
CA VAL A 156 4.67 -9.85 4.23
C VAL A 156 3.43 -10.50 3.64
N LEU A 157 2.55 -9.72 3.00
CA LEU A 157 1.35 -10.25 2.34
C LEU A 157 1.72 -11.23 1.22
N SER A 158 2.68 -10.90 0.35
CA SER A 158 3.10 -11.78 -0.74
C SER A 158 3.65 -13.10 -0.22
N SER A 159 4.44 -13.08 0.87
CA SER A 159 5.00 -14.28 1.48
C SER A 159 3.94 -15.16 2.16
N THR A 160 2.91 -14.56 2.74
CA THR A 160 1.81 -15.27 3.41
C THR A 160 0.83 -15.86 2.40
N PHE A 161 0.49 -15.10 1.36
CA PHE A 161 -0.50 -15.51 0.36
C PHE A 161 0.02 -16.61 -0.57
N VAL A 162 1.33 -16.81 -0.67
CA VAL A 162 1.92 -17.97 -1.35
C VAL A 162 1.39 -19.28 -0.80
N LEU A 163 1.15 -19.33 0.50
CA LEU A 163 0.66 -20.53 1.20
C LEU A 163 -0.84 -20.74 0.98
N LEU A 164 -1.55 -19.74 0.46
CA LEU A 164 -3.00 -19.78 0.29
C LEU A 164 -3.36 -20.07 -1.17
N ARG A 165 -4.29 -21.00 -1.37
CA ARG A 165 -4.78 -21.37 -2.71
C ARG A 165 -5.52 -20.23 -3.42
N ASN A 166 -6.18 -19.35 -2.65
CA ASN A 166 -7.00 -18.25 -3.16
C ASN A 166 -6.55 -16.90 -2.61
N ALA A 167 -5.41 -16.39 -3.05
CA ALA A 167 -4.89 -15.09 -2.63
C ALA A 167 -5.88 -13.94 -2.88
N ASN A 168 -6.60 -13.94 -4.01
CA ASN A 168 -7.60 -12.91 -4.34
C ASN A 168 -8.76 -12.87 -3.33
N SER A 169 -9.25 -14.03 -2.88
CA SER A 169 -10.32 -14.07 -1.87
C SER A 169 -9.85 -13.50 -0.54
N MET A 170 -8.60 -13.75 -0.18
CA MET A 170 -8.01 -13.20 1.05
C MET A 170 -7.78 -11.68 0.92
N SER A 171 -7.38 -11.19 -0.25
CA SER A 171 -7.27 -9.76 -0.53
C SER A 171 -8.63 -9.07 -0.36
N ASN A 172 -9.68 -9.60 -0.98
CA ASN A 172 -11.04 -9.05 -0.83
C ASN A 172 -11.51 -9.06 0.64
N LEU A 173 -11.19 -10.12 1.39
CA LEU A 173 -11.56 -10.21 2.81
C LEU A 173 -10.85 -9.16 3.66
N LEU A 174 -9.59 -8.83 3.36
CA LEU A 174 -8.80 -7.87 4.14
C LEU A 174 -9.03 -6.41 3.73
N GLU A 175 -9.54 -6.15 2.54
CA GLU A 175 -9.65 -4.79 2.01
C GLU A 175 -10.51 -3.88 2.91
N TYR A 176 -11.77 -4.22 3.09
CA TYR A 176 -12.73 -3.40 3.84
C TYR A 176 -12.47 -3.33 5.35
N PRO A 177 -12.18 -4.45 6.04
CA PRO A 177 -11.86 -4.40 7.47
C PRO A 177 -10.65 -3.51 7.77
N VAL A 178 -9.61 -3.54 6.93
CA VAL A 178 -8.44 -2.69 7.13
C VAL A 178 -8.79 -1.22 6.93
N TRP A 179 -9.62 -0.84 5.94
CA TRP A 179 -10.07 0.54 5.78
C TRP A 179 -10.76 1.10 7.03
N LEU A 180 -11.59 0.27 7.68
CA LEU A 180 -12.29 0.65 8.91
C LEU A 180 -11.32 0.76 10.09
N VAL A 181 -10.58 -0.32 10.37
CA VAL A 181 -9.73 -0.43 11.56
C VAL A 181 -8.56 0.55 11.55
N THR A 182 -8.03 0.91 10.37
CA THR A 182 -6.88 1.83 10.26
C THR A 182 -7.25 3.32 10.28
N GLY A 183 -8.53 3.64 10.27
CA GLY A 183 -8.97 5.03 10.29
C GLY A 183 -8.92 5.72 8.92
N LEU A 184 -8.81 4.96 7.84
CA LEU A 184 -8.84 5.51 6.48
C LEU A 184 -10.22 6.09 6.16
N LEU A 185 -11.28 5.33 6.43
CA LEU A 185 -12.65 5.70 6.16
C LEU A 185 -13.27 6.52 7.30
N ILE A 186 -13.09 6.05 8.54
CA ILE A 186 -13.72 6.62 9.74
C ILE A 186 -12.63 6.97 10.76
N SER A 187 -12.81 8.07 11.52
CA SER A 187 -11.87 8.42 12.59
C SER A 187 -11.77 7.30 13.64
N LEU A 188 -10.55 6.98 14.04
CA LEU A 188 -10.28 5.95 15.08
C LEU A 188 -10.93 6.26 16.42
N SER A 189 -11.27 7.54 16.69
CA SER A 189 -11.96 7.95 17.92
C SER A 189 -13.40 7.44 18.00
N LEU A 190 -14.00 7.10 16.86
CA LEU A 190 -15.36 6.57 16.75
C LEU A 190 -15.42 5.04 16.83
N LEU A 191 -14.28 4.37 16.79
CA LEU A 191 -14.20 2.92 16.78
C LEU A 191 -14.13 2.36 18.21
N PRO A 192 -14.66 1.13 18.43
CA PRO A 192 -14.56 0.44 19.71
C PRO A 192 -13.09 0.25 20.16
N GLY A 193 -12.84 0.27 21.45
CA GLY A 193 -11.47 0.22 22.01
C GLY A 193 -10.65 -1.01 21.61
N TRP A 194 -11.29 -2.14 21.32
CA TRP A 194 -10.62 -3.38 20.89
C TRP A 194 -9.95 -3.28 19.50
N THR A 195 -10.34 -2.29 18.68
CA THR A 195 -9.71 -2.07 17.35
C THR A 195 -8.33 -1.42 17.46
N ARG A 196 -8.04 -0.71 18.55
CA ARG A 196 -6.81 0.05 18.75
C ARG A 196 -5.53 -0.78 18.60
N PRO A 197 -5.38 -1.96 19.26
CA PRO A 197 -4.17 -2.76 19.10
C PRO A 197 -3.96 -3.22 17.67
N ILE A 198 -5.03 -3.56 16.94
CA ILE A 198 -4.96 -3.93 15.52
C ILE A 198 -4.51 -2.73 14.67
N SER A 199 -5.09 -1.56 14.91
CA SER A 199 -4.70 -0.32 14.21
C SER A 199 -3.22 0.00 14.40
N TRP A 200 -2.68 -0.22 15.59
CA TRP A 200 -1.30 0.13 15.92
C TRP A 200 -0.25 -0.68 15.16
N ILE A 201 -0.55 -1.93 14.85
CA ILE A 201 0.35 -2.81 14.10
C ILE A 201 0.21 -2.67 12.57
N LEU A 202 -0.70 -1.81 12.09
CA LEU A 202 -0.95 -1.64 10.67
C LEU A 202 -0.37 -0.31 10.15
N ALA A 203 0.55 -0.38 9.19
CA ALA A 203 1.19 0.79 8.58
C ALA A 203 0.20 1.82 8.00
N PRO A 204 -0.93 1.45 7.36
CA PRO A 204 -1.90 2.42 6.87
C PRO A 204 -2.40 3.40 7.94
N THR A 205 -2.52 2.95 9.19
CA THR A 205 -2.93 3.80 10.33
C THR A 205 -1.98 4.98 10.55
N TRP A 206 -0.70 4.69 10.56
CA TRP A 206 0.32 5.71 10.82
C TRP A 206 0.57 6.56 9.57
N GLY A 207 0.50 5.94 8.39
CA GLY A 207 0.58 6.65 7.12
C GLY A 207 -0.49 7.73 7.00
N ILE A 208 -1.76 7.39 7.21
CA ILE A 208 -2.85 8.37 7.11
C ILE A 208 -2.79 9.43 8.20
N ARG A 209 -2.36 9.08 9.42
CA ARG A 209 -2.15 10.04 10.50
C ARG A 209 -1.08 11.06 10.13
N GLY A 210 0.08 10.60 9.63
CA GLY A 210 1.17 11.47 9.20
C GLY A 210 0.74 12.42 8.08
N LEU A 211 0.05 11.92 7.07
CA LEU A 211 -0.46 12.72 5.96
C LEU A 211 -1.47 13.79 6.43
N ARG A 212 -2.42 13.40 7.30
CA ARG A 212 -3.43 14.32 7.84
C ARG A 212 -2.82 15.39 8.73
N GLN A 213 -1.90 15.02 9.61
CA GLN A 213 -1.22 15.97 10.49
C GLN A 213 -0.34 16.95 9.69
N ALA A 214 0.34 16.49 8.65
CA ALA A 214 1.10 17.36 7.78
C ALA A 214 0.22 18.30 6.93
N ALA A 215 -0.97 17.83 6.53
CA ALA A 215 -1.87 18.60 5.68
C ALA A 215 -2.72 19.62 6.46
N VAL A 216 -3.32 19.19 7.58
CA VAL A 216 -4.34 19.99 8.31
C VAL A 216 -3.77 20.66 9.56
N GLY A 217 -2.56 20.29 9.96
CA GLY A 217 -1.86 20.77 11.17
C GLY A 217 -1.75 19.69 12.23
N GLY A 218 -0.62 19.71 12.92
CA GLY A 218 -0.26 18.75 13.94
C GLY A 218 1.21 18.34 13.85
N ASP A 219 1.63 17.41 14.69
CA ASP A 219 3.00 16.87 14.67
C ASP A 219 3.07 15.56 13.87
N PRO A 220 3.59 15.56 12.63
CA PRO A 220 3.69 14.38 11.80
C PRO A 220 4.88 13.47 12.16
N VAL A 221 5.78 13.90 13.04
CA VAL A 221 7.05 13.18 13.34
C VAL A 221 6.78 11.81 13.90
N LEU A 222 5.95 11.70 14.94
CA LEU A 222 5.62 10.41 15.55
C LEU A 222 5.00 9.41 14.57
N PRO A 223 3.99 9.76 13.76
CA PRO A 223 3.46 8.87 12.74
C PRO A 223 4.50 8.42 11.70
N ILE A 224 5.39 9.30 11.28
CA ILE A 224 6.46 8.98 10.32
C ILE A 224 7.45 7.97 10.95
N VAL A 225 7.86 8.21 12.18
CA VAL A 225 8.76 7.28 12.92
C VAL A 225 8.10 5.91 13.07
N MET A 226 6.81 5.85 13.38
CA MET A 226 6.07 4.60 13.49
C MET A 226 5.93 3.89 12.14
N CYS A 227 5.74 4.61 11.04
CA CYS A 227 5.78 4.03 9.69
C CYS A 227 7.12 3.37 9.39
N VAL A 228 8.23 4.05 9.71
CA VAL A 228 9.58 3.51 9.50
C VAL A 228 9.82 2.29 10.39
N ALA A 229 9.46 2.36 11.67
CA ALA A 229 9.63 1.26 12.62
C ALA A 229 8.84 0.01 12.19
N LEU A 230 7.57 0.17 11.82
CA LEU A 230 6.75 -0.92 11.29
C LEU A 230 7.31 -1.45 9.96
N GLY A 231 7.79 -0.57 9.09
CA GLY A 231 8.45 -0.97 7.85
C GLY A 231 9.65 -1.89 8.10
N LEU A 232 10.51 -1.57 9.08
CA LEU A 232 11.64 -2.43 9.47
C LEU A 232 11.18 -3.77 10.03
N ILE A 233 10.10 -3.80 10.82
CA ILE A 233 9.49 -5.03 11.32
C ILE A 233 8.97 -5.88 10.15
N TYR A 234 8.25 -5.28 9.20
CA TYR A 234 7.75 -5.99 8.04
C TYR A 234 8.87 -6.51 7.12
N LEU A 235 9.96 -5.74 6.98
CA LEU A 235 11.12 -6.19 6.23
C LEU A 235 11.75 -7.44 6.87
N THR A 236 11.90 -7.45 8.18
CA THR A 236 12.43 -8.61 8.91
C THR A 236 11.51 -9.81 8.79
N ILE A 237 10.22 -9.66 9.02
CA ILE A 237 9.24 -10.75 8.86
C ILE A 237 9.25 -11.27 7.42
N GLY A 238 9.17 -10.39 6.43
CA GLY A 238 9.20 -10.76 5.02
C GLY A 238 10.50 -11.47 4.60
N HIS A 239 11.63 -11.04 5.13
CA HIS A 239 12.92 -11.69 4.89
C HIS A 239 12.94 -13.15 5.36
N TYR A 240 12.51 -13.40 6.58
CA TYR A 240 12.48 -14.73 7.15
C TYR A 240 11.44 -15.64 6.49
N THR A 241 10.23 -15.12 6.23
CA THR A 241 9.14 -15.89 5.62
C THR A 241 9.46 -16.27 4.16
N LEU A 242 9.96 -15.33 3.36
CA LEU A 242 10.38 -15.61 1.98
C LEU A 242 11.58 -16.56 1.94
N GLY A 243 12.56 -16.37 2.83
CA GLY A 243 13.71 -17.27 2.92
C GLY A 243 13.30 -18.71 3.27
N TYR A 244 12.37 -18.87 4.22
CA TYR A 244 11.82 -20.18 4.55
C TYR A 244 11.08 -20.81 3.36
N PHE A 245 10.28 -20.02 2.66
CA PHE A 245 9.58 -20.47 1.46
C PHE A 245 10.57 -20.88 0.35
N GLU A 246 11.58 -20.06 0.08
CA GLU A 246 12.60 -20.34 -0.95
C GLU A 246 13.32 -21.67 -0.69
N VAL A 247 13.76 -21.91 0.55
CA VAL A 247 14.44 -23.15 0.94
C VAL A 247 13.51 -24.36 0.76
N ARG A 248 12.25 -24.22 1.17
CA ARG A 248 11.27 -25.30 1.04
C ARG A 248 10.93 -25.59 -0.42
N ALA A 249 10.77 -24.55 -1.21
CA ALA A 249 10.48 -24.62 -2.63
C ALA A 249 11.61 -25.34 -3.41
N ARG A 250 12.86 -24.96 -3.13
CA ARG A 250 14.04 -25.59 -3.74
C ARG A 250 14.23 -27.07 -3.34
N LYS A 251 13.81 -27.46 -2.12
CA LYS A 251 13.91 -28.84 -1.64
C LYS A 251 12.83 -29.77 -2.19
N SER A 252 11.62 -29.28 -2.36
CA SER A 252 10.48 -30.15 -2.71
C SER A 252 10.31 -30.37 -4.22
N GLY A 253 10.95 -29.60 -5.08
CA GLY A 253 10.85 -29.73 -6.55
C GLY A 253 9.43 -29.67 -7.14
N THR A 254 8.41 -29.47 -6.30
CA THR A 254 6.98 -29.68 -6.62
C THR A 254 6.18 -28.36 -6.73
N LEU A 255 6.83 -27.27 -7.12
CA LEU A 255 6.17 -25.95 -7.18
C LEU A 255 5.10 -25.82 -8.26
N ALA A 256 5.15 -26.70 -9.26
CA ALA A 256 4.19 -26.67 -10.39
C ALA A 256 2.94 -27.55 -10.19
N LEU A 257 2.90 -28.42 -9.18
CA LEU A 257 1.90 -29.52 -9.11
C LEU A 257 0.87 -29.41 -7.98
N ARG A 258 0.79 -28.27 -7.26
CA ARG A 258 -0.28 -28.12 -6.23
C ARG A 258 -0.99 -26.80 -6.30
#